data_8d8834778b1c25038acc0990833d95b6
#
_entry.id   8d8834778b1c25038acc0990833d95b6
#
_cell.length_a   1.000
_cell.length_b   1.000
_cell.length_c   1.000
_cell.angle_alpha   90.00
_cell.angle_beta   90.00
_cell.angle_gamma   90.00
#
_symmetry.space_group_name_H-M   'P 1'
#
loop_
_entity.id
_entity.type
_entity.pdbx_description
1 polymer ?
#
loop_
_entity_poly.entity_id
_entity_poly.type
_entity_poly.pdbx_seq_one_letter_code
_entity_poly.pdbx_strand_id
1 'polypeptide(L)'
;MALAMSMMFYGCEQELDVVGKGQIKPADEQEEDSKIPSKPADGSLKIIAHRGGSMECTYPDNSRASLKYAMSLKCYASECDIYWTKNNNVIVGHASSDYKLNGLKIWEHTLEEIQKAGKLKYGETMPSLEEFIDIVMVEGSCTRLWLDIKITDPNEYAIKAVQRACEIIKKKHAENFCEFICTSNSTVATSAAACEAAYKIPVGWMANTTPPSVIAKGFHWANLNAKSHMTPYGARTVDEFVKAGVAISVFNVDKKGSTDGNAVTNDSDVAYYVRNYDVMKAVCTNYPAWFKQQLVSAGKISNQ
;
A
#
# COMPACT_ATOMS: atom_id res chain seq x y z
N MET A 1 15.21 31.07 67.20
CA MET A 1 14.02 30.98 68.03
C MET A 1 13.08 30.06 67.27
N ALA A 2 13.03 28.78 67.66
CA ALA A 2 12.12 28.15 68.61
C ALA A 2 10.67 28.20 68.06
N LEU A 3 9.93 27.15 67.90
CA LEU A 3 9.66 26.02 68.77
C LEU A 3 9.04 24.86 67.99
N ALA A 4 9.47 23.67 68.27
CA ALA A 4 8.81 22.41 67.93
C ALA A 4 7.55 22.23 68.82
N MET A 5 6.54 21.53 68.29
CA MET A 5 5.53 20.91 69.22
C MET A 5 5.08 19.57 68.67
N SER A 6 5.57 18.56 69.33
CA SER A 6 5.20 17.16 69.24
C SER A 6 3.85 16.95 70.04
N MET A 7 2.94 16.17 69.47
CA MET A 7 1.90 15.49 70.27
C MET A 7 1.74 14.04 69.82
N MET A 8 2.19 13.17 70.67
CA MET A 8 1.79 11.76 70.75
C MET A 8 0.37 11.65 71.29
N PHE A 9 -0.42 10.73 70.74
CA PHE A 9 -1.49 10.07 71.47
C PHE A 9 -1.45 8.56 71.19
N TYR A 10 -1.55 7.88 72.32
CA TYR A 10 -1.53 6.44 72.54
C TYR A 10 -2.85 5.76 72.16
N GLY A 11 -2.76 4.59 71.62
CA GLY A 11 -3.30 3.29 72.01
C GLY A 11 -4.79 3.06 71.90
N CYS A 12 -5.15 2.04 71.16
CA CYS A 12 -5.91 0.91 71.70
C CYS A 12 -5.89 -0.26 70.71
N GLU A 13 -5.29 -1.35 71.14
CA GLU A 13 -5.40 -2.69 70.52
C GLU A 13 -6.80 -3.23 70.75
N GLN A 14 -7.42 -3.78 69.72
CA GLN A 14 -8.36 -4.89 69.84
C GLN A 14 -8.13 -5.86 68.69
N GLU A 15 -7.60 -7.01 69.05
CA GLU A 15 -7.62 -8.22 68.25
C GLU A 15 -9.05 -8.66 67.97
N LEU A 16 -9.36 -9.01 66.72
CA LEU A 16 -10.43 -9.95 66.44
C LEU A 16 -9.97 -10.89 65.33
N ASP A 17 -10.04 -12.15 65.66
CA ASP A 17 -9.60 -13.32 64.93
C ASP A 17 -10.23 -13.51 63.50
N VAL A 18 -9.37 -13.84 62.62
CA VAL A 18 -9.37 -14.96 61.63
C VAL A 18 -10.73 -15.46 61.14
N VAL A 19 -10.98 -15.30 59.83
CA VAL A 19 -11.47 -16.39 58.96
C VAL A 19 -11.10 -16.08 57.49
N GLY A 20 -10.41 -17.03 56.86
CA GLY A 20 -10.54 -17.27 55.38
C GLY A 20 -9.58 -16.53 54.48
N LYS A 21 -8.32 -16.99 54.40
CA LYS A 21 -7.44 -16.75 53.24
C LYS A 21 -8.01 -17.39 51.99
N GLY A 22 -8.79 -16.65 51.22
CA GLY A 22 -8.99 -16.88 49.83
C GLY A 22 -7.97 -16.04 49.06
N GLN A 23 -6.86 -16.62 48.61
CA GLN A 23 -5.99 -15.96 47.63
C GLN A 23 -6.77 -15.80 46.33
N ILE A 24 -7.26 -14.59 46.08
CA ILE A 24 -7.62 -14.17 44.71
C ILE A 24 -6.28 -13.99 43.98
N LYS A 25 -5.91 -14.98 43.16
CA LYS A 25 -4.88 -14.77 42.15
C LYS A 25 -5.37 -13.63 41.26
N PRO A 26 -4.51 -12.64 40.94
CA PRO A 26 -4.79 -11.75 39.84
C PRO A 26 -5.01 -12.63 38.58
N ALA A 27 -6.08 -12.39 37.86
CA ALA A 27 -6.21 -12.94 36.53
C ALA A 27 -4.97 -12.48 35.77
N ASP A 28 -4.15 -13.42 35.31
CA ASP A 28 -3.14 -13.18 34.29
C ASP A 28 -3.89 -12.54 33.12
N GLU A 29 -3.80 -11.24 32.99
CA GLU A 29 -3.97 -10.56 31.71
C GLU A 29 -2.83 -11.11 30.83
N GLN A 30 -3.10 -12.20 30.16
CA GLN A 30 -2.36 -12.55 28.96
C GLN A 30 -2.71 -11.45 27.96
N GLU A 31 -1.90 -10.38 27.93
CA GLU A 31 -1.71 -9.61 26.72
C GLU A 31 -1.30 -10.64 25.67
N GLU A 32 -2.26 -11.04 24.82
CA GLU A 32 -1.96 -11.64 23.53
C GLU A 32 -1.15 -10.59 22.77
N ASP A 33 0.16 -10.72 22.89
CA ASP A 33 1.14 -10.01 22.08
C ASP A 33 0.87 -10.45 20.64
N SER A 34 -0.06 -9.74 19.97
CA SER A 34 -0.44 -10.01 18.59
C SER A 34 0.82 -9.77 17.77
N LYS A 35 1.54 -10.86 17.48
CA LYS A 35 2.80 -10.81 16.75
C LYS A 35 2.53 -10.16 15.41
N ILE A 36 3.01 -8.92 15.25
CA ILE A 36 2.98 -8.21 13.97
C ILE A 36 3.66 -9.12 12.93
N PRO A 37 2.97 -9.51 11.84
CA PRO A 37 3.55 -10.44 10.87
C PRO A 37 4.74 -9.80 10.15
N SER A 38 5.81 -10.55 9.97
CA SER A 38 7.00 -10.09 9.26
C SER A 38 6.89 -10.17 7.73
N LYS A 39 5.88 -10.86 7.22
CA LYS A 39 5.59 -11.01 5.78
C LYS A 39 4.09 -11.25 5.57
N PRO A 40 3.54 -10.92 4.38
CA PRO A 40 2.19 -11.29 4.01
C PRO A 40 1.98 -12.81 4.05
N ALA A 41 0.78 -13.23 4.40
CA ALA A 41 0.37 -14.63 4.31
C ALA A 41 0.33 -15.10 2.84
N ASP A 42 0.40 -16.40 2.64
CA ASP A 42 0.26 -16.99 1.31
C ASP A 42 -1.20 -16.93 0.82
N GLY A 43 -1.39 -17.18 -0.48
CA GLY A 43 -2.73 -17.30 -1.08
C GLY A 43 -3.30 -16.01 -1.67
N SER A 44 -2.47 -14.97 -1.88
CA SER A 44 -2.90 -13.79 -2.63
C SER A 44 -3.13 -14.12 -4.11
N LEU A 45 -4.14 -13.47 -4.70
CA LEU A 45 -4.35 -13.44 -6.14
C LEU A 45 -3.38 -12.45 -6.79
N LYS A 46 -2.87 -12.77 -7.99
CA LYS A 46 -2.00 -11.83 -8.76
C LYS A 46 -2.81 -10.65 -9.33
N ILE A 47 -3.61 -10.01 -8.50
CA ILE A 47 -4.46 -8.86 -8.81
C ILE A 47 -3.99 -7.68 -7.97
N ILE A 48 -3.83 -6.53 -8.59
CA ILE A 48 -3.59 -5.26 -7.92
C ILE A 48 -4.87 -4.44 -7.99
N ALA A 49 -5.38 -4.02 -6.84
CA ALA A 49 -6.51 -3.10 -6.78
C ALA A 49 -6.00 -1.67 -6.96
N HIS A 50 -6.23 -1.06 -8.15
CA HIS A 50 -5.84 0.33 -8.44
C HIS A 50 -6.55 1.27 -7.47
N ARG A 51 -5.78 2.00 -6.66
CA ARG A 51 -6.28 2.87 -5.56
C ARG A 51 -7.28 2.18 -4.63
N GLY A 52 -7.07 0.86 -4.42
CA GLY A 52 -7.97 0.03 -3.63
C GLY A 52 -9.20 -0.52 -4.37
N GLY A 53 -9.31 -0.33 -5.69
CA GLY A 53 -10.48 -0.79 -6.48
C GLY A 53 -11.71 0.10 -6.31
N SER A 54 -11.53 1.38 -6.12
CA SER A 54 -12.57 2.35 -5.78
C SER A 54 -13.70 2.49 -6.81
N MET A 55 -13.42 2.24 -8.10
CA MET A 55 -14.45 2.26 -9.15
C MET A 55 -15.45 1.12 -9.02
N GLU A 56 -15.11 0.07 -8.28
CA GLU A 56 -15.99 -1.08 -8.06
C GLU A 56 -16.63 -1.06 -6.67
N CYS A 57 -15.85 -0.80 -5.63
CA CYS A 57 -16.31 -0.86 -4.24
C CYS A 57 -17.09 0.37 -3.77
N THR A 58 -17.13 1.43 -4.57
CA THR A 58 -17.77 2.73 -4.25
C THR A 58 -17.14 3.52 -3.08
N TYR A 59 -16.09 3.01 -2.48
CA TYR A 59 -15.27 3.76 -1.50
C TYR A 59 -14.38 4.78 -2.21
N PRO A 60 -13.87 5.81 -1.52
CA PRO A 60 -12.96 6.77 -2.13
C PRO A 60 -11.65 6.12 -2.59
N ASP A 61 -11.07 6.66 -3.66
CA ASP A 61 -9.69 6.39 -4.06
C ASP A 61 -8.75 6.57 -2.88
N ASN A 62 -7.77 5.66 -2.75
CA ASN A 62 -6.73 5.80 -1.72
C ASN A 62 -7.25 5.91 -0.27
N SER A 63 -8.43 5.36 0.01
CA SER A 63 -9.03 5.36 1.35
C SER A 63 -8.67 4.10 2.14
N ARG A 64 -8.77 4.17 3.47
CA ARG A 64 -8.66 2.99 4.33
C ARG A 64 -9.73 1.94 4.01
N ALA A 65 -10.92 2.40 3.63
CA ALA A 65 -12.02 1.52 3.25
C ALA A 65 -11.73 0.78 1.94
N SER A 66 -11.20 1.46 0.90
CA SER A 66 -10.83 0.80 -0.37
C SER A 66 -9.63 -0.16 -0.19
N LEU A 67 -8.66 0.17 0.67
CA LEU A 67 -7.58 -0.75 1.02
C LEU A 67 -8.13 -2.04 1.67
N LYS A 68 -9.02 -1.92 2.65
CA LYS A 68 -9.65 -3.08 3.30
C LYS A 68 -10.49 -3.91 2.32
N TYR A 69 -11.11 -3.26 1.33
CA TYR A 69 -11.79 -3.96 0.25
C TYR A 69 -10.81 -4.82 -0.58
N ALA A 70 -9.68 -4.27 -1.00
CA ALA A 70 -8.65 -5.02 -1.70
C ALA A 70 -8.13 -6.22 -0.88
N MET A 71 -7.97 -6.04 0.44
CA MET A 71 -7.59 -7.12 1.37
C MET A 71 -8.65 -8.22 1.44
N SER A 72 -9.94 -7.87 1.50
CA SER A 72 -11.05 -8.83 1.55
C SER A 72 -11.13 -9.72 0.31
N LEU A 73 -10.66 -9.22 -0.83
CA LEU A 73 -10.55 -9.97 -2.08
C LEU A 73 -9.27 -10.79 -2.19
N LYS A 74 -8.37 -10.71 -1.20
CA LYS A 74 -7.03 -11.32 -1.23
C LYS A 74 -6.20 -10.86 -2.43
N CYS A 75 -6.30 -9.59 -2.81
CA CYS A 75 -5.46 -9.01 -3.83
C CYS A 75 -3.97 -9.12 -3.42
N TYR A 76 -3.08 -9.32 -4.39
CA TYR A 76 -1.62 -9.29 -4.15
C TYR A 76 -1.20 -7.97 -3.51
N ALA A 77 -1.75 -6.87 -4.02
CA ALA A 77 -1.55 -5.56 -3.42
C ALA A 77 -2.75 -4.62 -3.65
N SER A 78 -2.81 -3.59 -2.83
CA SER A 78 -3.52 -2.35 -3.13
C SER A 78 -2.51 -1.33 -3.65
N GLU A 79 -2.73 -0.81 -4.84
CA GLU A 79 -1.94 0.31 -5.34
C GLU A 79 -2.43 1.59 -4.69
N CYS A 80 -1.50 2.50 -4.38
CA CYS A 80 -1.79 3.80 -3.81
C CYS A 80 -0.76 4.86 -4.20
N ASP A 81 -1.25 6.07 -4.43
CA ASP A 81 -0.45 7.23 -4.82
C ASP A 81 0.19 7.87 -3.59
N ILE A 82 1.50 8.16 -3.61
CA ILE A 82 2.20 8.75 -2.48
C ILE A 82 2.87 10.08 -2.80
N TYR A 83 2.84 11.00 -1.81
CA TYR A 83 3.49 12.31 -1.86
C TYR A 83 4.13 12.67 -0.53
N TRP A 84 5.20 13.46 -0.59
CA TRP A 84 5.85 14.05 0.57
C TRP A 84 5.12 15.34 1.02
N THR A 85 5.01 15.56 2.34
CA THR A 85 4.41 16.74 2.95
C THR A 85 5.44 17.60 3.67
N LYS A 86 5.14 18.89 3.90
CA LYS A 86 6.03 19.89 4.49
C LYS A 86 6.67 19.45 5.82
N ASN A 87 5.96 18.71 6.64
CA ASN A 87 6.45 18.20 7.92
C ASN A 87 7.13 16.83 7.82
N ASN A 88 7.73 16.52 6.67
CA ASN A 88 8.46 15.27 6.42
C ASN A 88 7.61 14.02 6.70
N ASN A 89 6.37 14.01 6.23
CA ASN A 89 5.49 12.84 6.27
C ASN A 89 5.18 12.37 4.84
N VAL A 90 4.55 11.20 4.70
CA VAL A 90 4.06 10.67 3.42
C VAL A 90 2.55 10.52 3.51
N ILE A 91 1.85 11.27 2.65
CA ILE A 91 0.39 11.21 2.51
C ILE A 91 0.02 10.28 1.35
N VAL A 92 -1.09 9.57 1.51
CA VAL A 92 -1.67 8.70 0.48
C VAL A 92 -2.88 9.41 -0.13
N GLY A 93 -2.85 9.60 -1.47
CA GLY A 93 -3.92 10.26 -2.19
C GLY A 93 -3.50 10.68 -3.59
N HIS A 94 -4.45 10.74 -4.53
CA HIS A 94 -4.16 11.19 -5.89
C HIS A 94 -4.41 12.70 -6.02
N ALA A 95 -3.35 13.47 -6.20
CA ALA A 95 -3.43 14.92 -6.35
C ALA A 95 -4.06 15.35 -7.69
N SER A 96 -4.61 16.56 -7.71
CA SER A 96 -4.98 17.27 -8.93
C SER A 96 -3.74 17.63 -9.79
N SER A 97 -3.96 18.09 -11.01
CA SER A 97 -2.88 18.46 -11.96
C SER A 97 -1.94 19.56 -11.44
N ASP A 98 -2.39 20.35 -10.46
CA ASP A 98 -1.60 21.40 -9.79
C ASP A 98 -1.04 20.94 -8.43
N TYR A 99 -0.97 19.63 -8.20
CA TYR A 99 -0.44 18.99 -7.00
C TYR A 99 -1.17 19.36 -5.71
N LYS A 100 -2.48 19.53 -5.78
CA LYS A 100 -3.31 19.82 -4.61
C LYS A 100 -4.07 18.61 -4.11
N LEU A 101 -4.11 18.47 -2.79
CA LEU A 101 -5.00 17.58 -2.05
C LEU A 101 -5.86 18.43 -1.13
N ASN A 102 -7.17 18.25 -1.15
CA ASN A 102 -8.13 19.08 -0.40
C ASN A 102 -7.93 20.59 -0.66
N GLY A 103 -7.54 20.99 -1.89
CA GLY A 103 -7.30 22.36 -2.28
C GLY A 103 -5.95 22.95 -1.83
N LEU A 104 -5.15 22.20 -1.06
CA LEU A 104 -3.84 22.63 -0.55
C LEU A 104 -2.71 21.95 -1.33
N LYS A 105 -1.66 22.73 -1.68
CA LYS A 105 -0.48 22.25 -2.35
C LYS A 105 0.34 21.38 -1.41
N ILE A 106 0.63 20.13 -1.80
CA ILE A 106 1.01 19.05 -0.89
C ILE A 106 2.29 19.39 -0.08
N TRP A 107 3.36 19.78 -0.75
CA TRP A 107 4.65 20.04 -0.09
C TRP A 107 4.77 21.40 0.61
N GLU A 108 3.75 22.24 0.50
CA GLU A 108 3.67 23.53 1.21
C GLU A 108 2.91 23.39 2.54
N HIS A 109 2.24 22.25 2.75
CA HIS A 109 1.39 22.01 3.92
C HIS A 109 1.78 20.73 4.65
N THR A 110 1.42 20.67 5.92
CA THR A 110 1.59 19.46 6.73
C THR A 110 0.49 18.46 6.42
N LEU A 111 0.71 17.20 6.78
CA LEU A 111 -0.32 16.14 6.68
C LEU A 111 -1.61 16.56 7.40
N GLU A 112 -1.47 17.08 8.62
CA GLU A 112 -2.58 17.50 9.48
C GLU A 112 -3.37 18.66 8.88
N GLU A 113 -2.68 19.63 8.26
CA GLU A 113 -3.34 20.74 7.56
C GLU A 113 -4.19 20.26 6.39
N ILE A 114 -3.65 19.31 5.58
CA ILE A 114 -4.37 18.73 4.45
C ILE A 114 -5.57 17.89 4.93
N GLN A 115 -5.39 17.11 6.00
CA GLN A 115 -6.46 16.32 6.60
C GLN A 115 -7.58 17.19 7.20
N LYS A 116 -7.22 18.35 7.78
CA LYS A 116 -8.18 19.31 8.34
C LYS A 116 -8.93 20.08 7.26
N ALA A 117 -8.32 20.35 6.12
CA ALA A 117 -8.91 21.11 5.02
C ALA A 117 -10.08 20.38 4.33
N GLY A 118 -10.11 19.06 4.37
CA GLY A 118 -11.20 18.30 3.75
C GLY A 118 -11.22 16.82 4.13
N LYS A 119 -12.33 16.18 3.81
CA LYS A 119 -12.57 14.75 4.02
C LYS A 119 -12.72 14.04 2.68
N LEU A 120 -12.33 12.78 2.64
CA LEU A 120 -12.72 11.86 1.59
C LEU A 120 -14.23 11.58 1.66
N LYS A 121 -14.77 10.99 0.62
CA LYS A 121 -16.15 10.49 0.62
C LYS A 121 -16.35 9.59 1.86
N TYR A 122 -17.52 9.64 2.44
CA TYR A 122 -17.87 8.95 3.70
C TYR A 122 -17.18 9.46 4.96
N GLY A 123 -16.56 10.64 4.92
CA GLY A 123 -16.02 11.32 6.09
C GLY A 123 -14.63 10.88 6.55
N GLU A 124 -13.98 9.98 5.84
CA GLU A 124 -12.58 9.62 6.10
C GLU A 124 -11.63 10.80 5.88
N THR A 125 -10.62 10.93 6.76
CA THR A 125 -9.46 11.80 6.49
C THR A 125 -8.54 11.13 5.47
N MET A 126 -7.75 11.92 4.72
CA MET A 126 -6.71 11.35 3.87
C MET A 126 -5.71 10.57 4.73
N PRO A 127 -5.34 9.35 4.34
CA PRO A 127 -4.45 8.51 5.16
C PRO A 127 -2.98 8.95 5.06
N SER A 128 -2.19 8.62 6.08
CA SER A 128 -0.74 8.57 5.96
C SER A 128 -0.28 7.19 5.46
N LEU A 129 0.96 7.11 4.98
CA LEU A 129 1.58 5.83 4.65
C LEU A 129 1.71 4.92 5.88
N GLU A 130 2.02 5.50 7.06
CA GLU A 130 2.10 4.73 8.31
C GLU A 130 0.79 4.01 8.62
N GLU A 131 -0.36 4.69 8.49
CA GLU A 131 -1.68 4.09 8.69
C GLU A 131 -1.98 2.97 7.68
N PHE A 132 -1.58 3.13 6.40
CA PHE A 132 -1.75 2.10 5.38
C PHE A 132 -0.91 0.86 5.69
N ILE A 133 0.32 1.04 6.14
CA ILE A 133 1.18 -0.06 6.57
C ILE A 133 0.55 -0.81 7.76
N ASP A 134 0.05 -0.10 8.77
CA ASP A 134 -0.60 -0.72 9.93
C ASP A 134 -1.85 -1.55 9.54
N ILE A 135 -2.59 -1.10 8.53
CA ILE A 135 -3.76 -1.83 8.03
C ILE A 135 -3.36 -3.13 7.34
N VAL A 136 -2.27 -3.17 6.56
CA VAL A 136 -1.88 -4.40 5.84
C VAL A 136 -1.06 -5.35 6.70
N MET A 137 -0.37 -4.86 7.73
CA MET A 137 0.46 -5.67 8.63
C MET A 137 -0.36 -6.31 9.76
N VAL A 138 -1.45 -6.96 9.41
CA VAL A 138 -2.28 -7.72 10.36
C VAL A 138 -2.17 -9.22 10.07
N GLU A 139 -2.41 -10.04 11.09
CA GLU A 139 -2.36 -11.49 10.96
C GLU A 139 -3.32 -11.99 9.85
N GLY A 140 -2.84 -12.91 9.03
CA GLY A 140 -3.59 -13.48 7.90
C GLY A 140 -3.71 -12.58 6.67
N SER A 141 -3.21 -11.33 6.71
CA SER A 141 -3.18 -10.48 5.52
C SER A 141 -2.21 -11.00 4.48
N CYS A 142 -2.69 -11.21 3.25
CA CYS A 142 -1.86 -11.58 2.10
C CYS A 142 -1.63 -10.39 1.13
N THR A 143 -2.13 -9.21 1.46
CA THR A 143 -2.09 -8.01 0.62
C THR A 143 -0.91 -7.11 0.96
N ARG A 144 -0.25 -6.58 -0.07
CA ARG A 144 0.83 -5.60 0.02
C ARG A 144 0.34 -4.21 -0.36
N LEU A 145 1.20 -3.22 -0.18
CA LEU A 145 1.04 -1.89 -0.75
C LEU A 145 1.93 -1.76 -1.99
N TRP A 146 1.36 -1.33 -3.10
CA TRP A 146 2.09 -0.85 -4.26
C TRP A 146 2.09 0.67 -4.23
N LEU A 147 3.25 1.23 -3.91
CA LEU A 147 3.43 2.66 -3.69
C LEU A 147 3.79 3.33 -5.01
N ASP A 148 2.82 3.98 -5.65
CA ASP A 148 3.06 4.76 -6.86
C ASP A 148 3.72 6.10 -6.49
N ILE A 149 5.00 6.21 -6.84
CA ILE A 149 5.79 7.41 -6.62
C ILE A 149 5.38 8.45 -7.65
N LYS A 150 4.60 9.43 -7.22
CA LYS A 150 4.14 10.50 -8.10
C LYS A 150 5.24 11.51 -8.38
N ILE A 151 5.40 11.83 -9.66
CA ILE A 151 6.29 12.91 -10.08
C ILE A 151 5.72 14.23 -9.57
N THR A 152 6.62 15.11 -9.14
CA THR A 152 6.31 16.47 -8.73
C THR A 152 7.11 17.46 -9.57
N ASP A 153 6.70 18.72 -9.57
CA ASP A 153 7.47 19.81 -10.13
C ASP A 153 7.69 20.88 -9.03
N PRO A 154 8.93 21.01 -8.51
CA PRO A 154 10.15 20.26 -8.87
C PRO A 154 10.19 18.80 -8.37
N ASN A 155 10.97 17.96 -9.05
CA ASN A 155 11.12 16.52 -8.75
C ASN A 155 11.68 16.22 -7.35
N GLU A 156 12.26 17.19 -6.67
CA GLU A 156 12.86 16.99 -5.35
C GLU A 156 11.87 16.44 -4.32
N TYR A 157 10.59 16.80 -4.42
CA TYR A 157 9.55 16.32 -3.50
C TYR A 157 9.16 14.86 -3.77
N ALA A 158 9.23 14.40 -5.03
CA ALA A 158 9.10 12.98 -5.35
C ALA A 158 10.27 12.17 -4.77
N ILE A 159 11.49 12.68 -4.83
CA ILE A 159 12.68 12.06 -4.22
C ILE A 159 12.54 12.01 -2.70
N LYS A 160 12.11 13.12 -2.06
CA LYS A 160 11.82 13.15 -0.61
C LYS A 160 10.73 12.15 -0.22
N ALA A 161 9.69 11.97 -1.07
CA ALA A 161 8.65 10.97 -0.83
C ALA A 161 9.23 9.55 -0.78
N VAL A 162 10.09 9.18 -1.74
CA VAL A 162 10.79 7.88 -1.75
C VAL A 162 11.62 7.69 -0.49
N GLN A 163 12.49 8.65 -0.18
CA GLN A 163 13.40 8.57 0.96
C GLN A 163 12.62 8.41 2.27
N ARG A 164 11.59 9.27 2.46
CA ARG A 164 10.78 9.21 3.68
C ARG A 164 9.95 7.93 3.78
N ALA A 165 9.40 7.46 2.66
CA ALA A 165 8.68 6.19 2.63
C ALA A 165 9.60 5.02 3.04
N CYS A 166 10.84 4.98 2.54
CA CYS A 166 11.83 3.96 2.95
C CYS A 166 12.13 3.99 4.45
N GLU A 167 12.28 5.18 5.04
CA GLU A 167 12.48 5.33 6.49
C GLU A 167 11.29 4.79 7.30
N ILE A 168 10.06 5.12 6.87
CA ILE A 168 8.82 4.66 7.51
C ILE A 168 8.72 3.13 7.41
N ILE A 169 8.89 2.58 6.22
CA ILE A 169 8.84 1.14 5.96
C ILE A 169 9.86 0.39 6.82
N LYS A 170 11.09 0.90 6.87
CA LYS A 170 12.16 0.31 7.68
C LYS A 170 11.86 0.36 9.17
N LYS A 171 11.39 1.51 9.66
CA LYS A 171 11.02 1.69 11.07
C LYS A 171 9.90 0.73 11.50
N LYS A 172 8.97 0.42 10.59
CA LYS A 172 7.83 -0.49 10.84
C LYS A 172 8.15 -1.96 10.52
N HIS A 173 9.34 -2.28 10.03
CA HIS A 173 9.71 -3.62 9.54
C HIS A 173 8.76 -4.15 8.45
N ALA A 174 8.32 -3.25 7.58
CA ALA A 174 7.29 -3.49 6.57
C ALA A 174 7.84 -3.79 5.16
N GLU A 175 9.13 -4.13 5.03
CA GLU A 175 9.81 -4.32 3.74
C GLU A 175 9.14 -5.38 2.87
N ASN A 176 8.58 -6.42 3.49
CA ASN A 176 7.87 -7.49 2.78
C ASN A 176 6.42 -7.12 2.42
N PHE A 177 5.89 -6.03 2.96
CA PHE A 177 4.54 -5.54 2.72
C PHE A 177 4.48 -4.36 1.75
N CYS A 178 5.62 -3.85 1.27
CA CYS A 178 5.68 -2.69 0.40
C CYS A 178 6.52 -2.96 -0.84
N GLU A 179 6.05 -2.50 -1.98
CA GLU A 179 6.77 -2.47 -3.25
C GLU A 179 6.55 -1.11 -3.89
N PHE A 180 7.59 -0.52 -4.47
CA PHE A 180 7.45 0.72 -5.23
C PHE A 180 7.14 0.45 -6.69
N ILE A 181 6.33 1.32 -7.28
CA ILE A 181 6.27 1.50 -8.73
C ILE A 181 6.70 2.93 -9.04
N CYS A 182 7.54 3.11 -10.03
CA CYS A 182 8.03 4.43 -10.41
C CYS A 182 7.98 4.66 -11.91
N THR A 183 7.75 5.92 -12.24
CA THR A 183 7.65 6.42 -13.61
C THR A 183 8.98 6.42 -14.34
N SER A 184 8.94 6.76 -15.63
CA SER A 184 10.10 6.94 -16.50
C SER A 184 10.99 8.14 -16.15
N ASN A 185 10.62 9.01 -15.17
CA ASN A 185 11.50 10.10 -14.73
C ASN A 185 12.80 9.51 -14.15
N SER A 186 13.91 9.75 -14.83
CA SER A 186 15.19 9.09 -14.53
C SER A 186 15.72 9.43 -13.12
N THR A 187 15.49 10.65 -12.64
CA THR A 187 15.96 11.08 -11.32
C THR A 187 15.19 10.38 -10.21
N VAL A 188 13.86 10.32 -10.33
CA VAL A 188 13.00 9.61 -9.38
C VAL A 188 13.27 8.10 -9.44
N ALA A 189 13.42 7.55 -10.65
CA ALA A 189 13.73 6.14 -10.85
C ALA A 189 15.10 5.75 -10.22
N THR A 190 16.12 6.57 -10.37
CA THR A 190 17.43 6.35 -9.74
C THR A 190 17.33 6.38 -8.22
N SER A 191 16.54 7.30 -7.65
CA SER A 191 16.30 7.35 -6.21
C SER A 191 15.57 6.10 -5.71
N ALA A 192 14.57 5.62 -6.44
CA ALA A 192 13.85 4.41 -6.10
C ALA A 192 14.77 3.17 -6.17
N ALA A 193 15.60 3.04 -7.20
CA ALA A 193 16.58 1.95 -7.32
C ALA A 193 17.62 1.97 -6.17
N ALA A 194 18.05 3.15 -5.74
CA ALA A 194 18.92 3.28 -4.57
C ALA A 194 18.23 2.83 -3.28
N CYS A 195 16.95 3.11 -3.12
CA CYS A 195 16.15 2.60 -2.00
C CYS A 195 16.05 1.08 -2.01
N GLU A 196 15.85 0.48 -3.17
CA GLU A 196 15.84 -0.96 -3.30
C GLU A 196 17.17 -1.57 -2.85
N ALA A 197 18.28 -1.05 -3.32
CA ALA A 197 19.61 -1.52 -2.94
C ALA A 197 19.88 -1.39 -1.43
N ALA A 198 19.47 -0.26 -0.83
CA ALA A 198 19.72 0.04 0.58
C ALA A 198 18.75 -0.65 1.54
N TYR A 199 17.47 -0.71 1.21
CA TYR A 199 16.39 -1.13 2.11
C TYR A 199 15.74 -2.45 1.72
N LYS A 200 16.08 -3.03 0.56
CA LYS A 200 15.49 -4.27 0.02
C LYS A 200 13.98 -4.17 -0.25
N ILE A 201 13.53 -2.98 -0.62
CA ILE A 201 12.15 -2.73 -1.01
C ILE A 201 12.07 -2.83 -2.53
N PRO A 202 11.37 -3.83 -3.10
CA PRO A 202 11.36 -4.05 -4.55
C PRO A 202 10.76 -2.86 -5.32
N VAL A 203 11.33 -2.58 -6.51
CA VAL A 203 10.88 -1.47 -7.37
C VAL A 203 10.54 -1.97 -8.77
N GLY A 204 9.33 -1.65 -9.23
CA GLY A 204 8.87 -1.83 -10.61
C GLY A 204 9.03 -0.56 -11.43
N TRP A 205 9.47 -0.71 -12.68
CA TRP A 205 9.65 0.43 -13.58
C TRP A 205 8.47 0.60 -14.52
N MET A 206 7.78 1.74 -14.39
CA MET A 206 6.57 2.09 -15.13
C MET A 206 6.92 2.90 -16.39
N ALA A 207 7.48 2.23 -17.39
CA ALA A 207 7.87 2.84 -18.66
C ALA A 207 7.72 1.86 -19.80
N ASN A 208 7.56 2.36 -21.04
CA ASN A 208 7.66 1.53 -22.23
C ASN A 208 9.13 1.10 -22.43
N THR A 209 9.46 -0.09 -21.98
CA THR A 209 10.85 -0.54 -21.84
C THR A 209 11.04 -1.96 -22.36
N THR A 210 12.31 -2.36 -22.54
CA THR A 210 12.70 -3.72 -22.91
C THR A 210 13.24 -4.47 -21.69
N PRO A 211 13.20 -5.82 -21.67
CA PRO A 211 13.76 -6.61 -20.59
C PRO A 211 15.22 -6.26 -20.24
N PRO A 212 16.16 -6.11 -21.22
CA PRO A 212 17.52 -5.69 -20.91
C PRO A 212 17.61 -4.32 -20.23
N SER A 213 16.72 -3.39 -20.59
CA SER A 213 16.70 -2.06 -19.99
C SER A 213 16.23 -2.08 -18.53
N VAL A 214 15.29 -2.95 -18.18
CA VAL A 214 14.85 -3.16 -16.79
C VAL A 214 16.03 -3.62 -15.94
N ILE A 215 16.74 -4.65 -16.40
CA ILE A 215 17.89 -5.22 -15.71
C ILE A 215 19.02 -4.19 -15.57
N ALA A 216 19.39 -3.51 -16.66
CA ALA A 216 20.48 -2.54 -16.70
C ALA A 216 20.26 -1.35 -15.75
N LYS A 217 18.99 -1.02 -15.45
CA LYS A 217 18.62 0.07 -14.53
C LYS A 217 18.42 -0.40 -13.09
N GLY A 218 18.59 -1.69 -12.80
CA GLY A 218 18.48 -2.23 -11.45
C GLY A 218 17.06 -2.39 -10.94
N PHE A 219 16.05 -2.52 -11.84
CA PHE A 219 14.67 -2.76 -11.43
C PHE A 219 14.33 -4.26 -11.43
N HIS A 220 13.41 -4.66 -10.55
CA HIS A 220 12.99 -6.05 -10.41
C HIS A 220 11.99 -6.50 -11.46
N TRP A 221 11.13 -5.58 -11.93
CA TRP A 221 10.13 -5.91 -12.95
C TRP A 221 9.74 -4.66 -13.74
N ALA A 222 9.12 -4.90 -14.90
CA ALA A 222 8.45 -3.87 -15.68
C ALA A 222 6.97 -3.77 -15.26
N ASN A 223 6.45 -2.55 -15.05
CA ASN A 223 5.03 -2.27 -14.88
C ASN A 223 4.54 -1.47 -16.08
N LEU A 224 3.90 -2.12 -17.04
CA LEU A 224 3.59 -1.54 -18.36
C LEU A 224 2.12 -1.11 -18.45
N ASN A 225 1.89 0.00 -19.16
CA ASN A 225 0.52 0.38 -19.50
C ASN A 225 -0.07 -0.63 -20.50
N ALA A 226 -1.17 -1.27 -20.10
CA ALA A 226 -1.83 -2.30 -20.89
C ALA A 226 -2.32 -1.79 -22.26
N LYS A 227 -2.72 -0.51 -22.34
CA LYS A 227 -3.27 0.10 -23.52
C LYS A 227 -2.21 0.70 -24.45
N SER A 228 -1.18 1.37 -23.92
CA SER A 228 -0.21 2.10 -24.73
C SER A 228 1.12 1.38 -24.93
N HIS A 229 1.50 0.44 -24.09
CA HIS A 229 2.79 -0.24 -24.14
C HIS A 229 2.70 -1.68 -24.63
N MET A 230 1.57 -2.34 -24.45
CA MET A 230 1.38 -3.76 -24.79
C MET A 230 0.68 -3.95 -26.12
N THR A 231 0.94 -5.07 -26.78
CA THR A 231 0.23 -5.50 -27.99
C THR A 231 -1.29 -5.65 -27.69
N PRO A 232 -2.18 -5.16 -28.59
CA PRO A 232 -1.90 -4.62 -29.94
C PRO A 232 -1.56 -3.12 -29.99
N TYR A 233 -1.53 -2.43 -28.87
CA TYR A 233 -1.38 -0.97 -28.82
C TYR A 233 0.08 -0.51 -28.81
N GLY A 234 0.99 -1.34 -28.29
CA GLY A 234 2.43 -1.08 -28.25
C GLY A 234 3.25 -2.24 -28.78
N ALA A 235 4.57 -2.08 -28.77
CA ALA A 235 5.49 -3.06 -29.34
C ALA A 235 5.89 -4.19 -28.36
N ARG A 236 5.34 -4.23 -27.15
CA ARG A 236 5.73 -5.16 -26.08
C ARG A 236 4.72 -6.31 -25.94
N THR A 237 5.22 -7.48 -25.59
CA THR A 237 4.40 -8.66 -25.28
C THR A 237 4.78 -9.24 -23.93
N VAL A 238 3.85 -9.92 -23.26
CA VAL A 238 4.16 -10.66 -22.02
C VAL A 238 5.26 -11.69 -22.28
N ASP A 239 5.22 -12.40 -23.41
CA ASP A 239 6.17 -13.41 -23.82
C ASP A 239 7.61 -12.90 -23.91
N GLU A 240 7.81 -11.66 -24.36
CA GLU A 240 9.14 -11.03 -24.45
C GLU A 240 9.82 -10.96 -23.08
N PHE A 241 9.09 -10.57 -22.06
CA PHE A 241 9.59 -10.47 -20.69
C PHE A 241 9.78 -11.85 -20.04
N VAL A 242 8.81 -12.74 -20.21
CA VAL A 242 8.89 -14.11 -19.69
C VAL A 242 10.11 -14.86 -20.24
N LYS A 243 10.35 -14.79 -21.56
CA LYS A 243 11.53 -15.41 -22.21
C LYS A 243 12.85 -14.83 -21.73
N ALA A 244 12.86 -13.56 -21.36
CA ALA A 244 14.04 -12.89 -20.81
C ALA A 244 14.22 -13.12 -19.29
N GLY A 245 13.30 -13.81 -18.64
CA GLY A 245 13.32 -14.01 -17.17
C GLY A 245 13.02 -12.74 -16.37
N VAL A 246 12.40 -11.73 -16.99
CA VAL A 246 12.04 -10.46 -16.34
C VAL A 246 10.56 -10.49 -15.99
N ALA A 247 10.25 -10.28 -14.72
CA ALA A 247 8.87 -10.21 -14.27
C ALA A 247 8.14 -9.00 -14.90
N ILE A 248 6.84 -9.16 -15.15
CA ILE A 248 6.00 -8.13 -15.76
C ILE A 248 4.65 -8.01 -15.06
N SER A 249 4.24 -6.80 -14.84
CA SER A 249 2.87 -6.43 -14.46
C SER A 249 2.31 -5.41 -15.46
N VAL A 250 0.99 -5.27 -15.47
CA VAL A 250 0.31 -4.30 -16.35
C VAL A 250 -0.73 -3.51 -15.59
N PHE A 251 -1.01 -2.29 -16.11
CA PHE A 251 -2.06 -1.37 -15.61
C PHE A 251 -2.70 -0.64 -16.81
N ASN A 252 -4.00 -0.38 -16.87
CA ASN A 252 -5.05 -1.09 -16.13
C ASN A 252 -5.80 -2.01 -17.09
N VAL A 253 -6.34 -3.10 -16.55
CA VAL A 253 -7.22 -4.03 -17.30
C VAL A 253 -8.59 -3.98 -16.63
N ASP A 254 -9.57 -3.37 -17.29
CA ASP A 254 -10.86 -3.03 -16.71
C ASP A 254 -12.03 -3.64 -17.48
N LYS A 255 -13.19 -3.65 -16.84
CA LYS A 255 -14.43 -4.02 -17.49
C LYS A 255 -14.88 -2.96 -18.51
N LYS A 256 -15.66 -3.39 -19.48
CA LYS A 256 -16.32 -2.50 -20.44
C LYS A 256 -17.12 -1.40 -19.71
N GLY A 257 -16.96 -0.17 -20.16
CA GLY A 257 -17.59 1.01 -19.55
C GLY A 257 -16.78 1.65 -18.42
N SER A 258 -15.54 1.18 -18.14
CA SER A 258 -14.61 1.92 -17.28
C SER A 258 -14.35 3.32 -17.84
N THR A 259 -14.30 4.31 -16.95
CA THR A 259 -13.98 5.71 -17.28
C THR A 259 -12.47 6.01 -17.24
N ASP A 260 -11.64 5.02 -16.91
CA ASP A 260 -10.19 5.14 -16.97
C ASP A 260 -9.72 5.14 -18.43
N GLY A 261 -9.34 6.29 -18.94
CA GLY A 261 -8.85 6.47 -20.31
C GLY A 261 -7.57 5.69 -20.63
N ASN A 262 -6.83 5.23 -19.61
CA ASN A 262 -5.60 4.45 -19.74
C ASN A 262 -5.84 2.93 -19.69
N ALA A 263 -7.06 2.48 -19.42
CA ALA A 263 -7.37 1.07 -19.32
C ALA A 263 -7.72 0.42 -20.65
N VAL A 264 -7.40 -0.87 -20.79
CA VAL A 264 -8.01 -1.75 -21.80
C VAL A 264 -9.34 -2.28 -21.29
N THR A 265 -10.36 -2.27 -22.14
CA THR A 265 -11.73 -2.59 -21.74
C THR A 265 -12.46 -3.49 -22.74
N ASN A 266 -11.83 -3.84 -23.87
CA ASN A 266 -12.43 -4.71 -24.87
C ASN A 266 -12.13 -6.19 -24.54
N ASP A 267 -13.05 -7.06 -24.92
CA ASP A 267 -13.03 -8.48 -24.55
C ASP A 267 -11.77 -9.23 -25.03
N SER A 268 -11.25 -8.90 -26.22
CA SER A 268 -10.07 -9.57 -26.78
C SER A 268 -8.80 -9.26 -25.99
N ASP A 269 -8.63 -8.01 -25.57
CA ASP A 269 -7.46 -7.59 -24.82
C ASP A 269 -7.54 -8.06 -23.36
N VAL A 270 -8.71 -8.00 -22.76
CA VAL A 270 -8.95 -8.60 -21.42
C VAL A 270 -8.63 -10.09 -21.47
N ALA A 271 -9.10 -10.81 -22.47
CA ALA A 271 -8.82 -12.24 -22.65
C ALA A 271 -7.31 -12.51 -22.85
N TYR A 272 -6.55 -11.61 -23.46
CA TYR A 272 -5.10 -11.71 -23.56
C TYR A 272 -4.44 -11.73 -22.17
N TYR A 273 -4.81 -10.82 -21.26
CA TYR A 273 -4.26 -10.76 -19.91
C TYR A 273 -4.73 -11.92 -19.03
N VAL A 274 -5.98 -12.36 -19.17
CA VAL A 274 -6.50 -13.54 -18.48
C VAL A 274 -5.71 -14.80 -18.88
N ARG A 275 -5.42 -14.99 -20.18
CA ARG A 275 -4.61 -16.14 -20.65
C ARG A 275 -3.19 -16.12 -20.07
N ASN A 276 -2.57 -14.94 -19.96
CA ASN A 276 -1.21 -14.78 -19.47
C ASN A 276 -1.09 -14.63 -17.96
N TYR A 277 -2.18 -14.71 -17.22
CA TYR A 277 -2.22 -14.47 -15.78
C TYR A 277 -1.17 -15.25 -14.98
N ASP A 278 -0.97 -16.54 -15.31
CA ASP A 278 -0.10 -17.43 -14.54
C ASP A 278 1.38 -17.01 -14.61
N VAL A 279 1.80 -16.44 -15.74
CA VAL A 279 3.20 -16.05 -16.00
C VAL A 279 3.51 -14.60 -15.66
N MET A 280 2.50 -13.79 -15.39
CA MET A 280 2.65 -12.41 -14.97
C MET A 280 2.90 -12.30 -13.46
N LYS A 281 3.59 -11.23 -13.04
CA LYS A 281 3.70 -10.85 -11.62
C LYS A 281 2.32 -10.48 -11.08
N ALA A 282 1.62 -9.59 -11.76
CA ALA A 282 0.26 -9.18 -11.40
C ALA A 282 -0.42 -8.38 -12.53
N VAL A 283 -1.73 -8.21 -12.40
CA VAL A 283 -2.57 -7.36 -13.26
C VAL A 283 -3.25 -6.30 -12.38
N CYS A 284 -3.04 -5.02 -12.69
CA CYS A 284 -3.69 -3.92 -12.03
C CYS A 284 -5.03 -3.58 -12.69
N THR A 285 -6.05 -3.34 -11.88
CA THR A 285 -7.42 -3.04 -12.33
C THR A 285 -8.16 -2.15 -11.35
N ASN A 286 -9.07 -1.34 -11.87
CA ASN A 286 -10.04 -0.58 -11.09
C ASN A 286 -11.21 -1.45 -10.57
N TYR A 287 -11.32 -2.71 -11.08
CA TYR A 287 -12.43 -3.63 -10.82
C TYR A 287 -11.91 -5.01 -10.38
N PRO A 288 -11.28 -5.13 -9.20
CA PRO A 288 -10.59 -6.35 -8.79
C PRO A 288 -11.52 -7.56 -8.61
N ALA A 289 -12.75 -7.40 -8.10
CA ALA A 289 -13.71 -8.50 -7.98
C ALA A 289 -14.20 -8.95 -9.36
N TRP A 290 -14.44 -8.05 -10.28
CA TRP A 290 -14.78 -8.38 -11.66
C TRP A 290 -13.63 -9.15 -12.33
N PHE A 291 -12.38 -8.69 -12.19
CA PHE A 291 -11.23 -9.38 -12.81
C PHE A 291 -11.03 -10.78 -12.20
N LYS A 292 -11.22 -10.92 -10.88
CA LYS A 292 -11.27 -12.24 -10.20
C LYS A 292 -12.31 -13.14 -10.87
N GLN A 293 -13.52 -12.64 -11.19
CA GLN A 293 -14.56 -13.40 -11.86
C GLN A 293 -14.14 -13.84 -13.27
N GLN A 294 -13.43 -13.00 -14.03
CA GLN A 294 -12.87 -13.38 -15.34
C GLN A 294 -11.90 -14.56 -15.21
N LEU A 295 -11.05 -14.54 -14.18
CA LEU A 295 -10.11 -15.62 -13.90
C LEU A 295 -10.82 -16.94 -13.51
N VAL A 296 -11.86 -16.86 -12.67
CA VAL A 296 -12.70 -18.02 -12.33
C VAL A 296 -13.36 -18.60 -13.58
N SER A 297 -13.99 -17.74 -14.40
CA SER A 297 -14.68 -18.17 -15.63
C SER A 297 -13.73 -18.80 -16.66
N ALA A 298 -12.45 -18.42 -16.65
CA ALA A 298 -11.41 -18.99 -17.48
C ALA A 298 -10.70 -20.22 -16.85
N GLY A 299 -11.10 -20.65 -15.67
CA GLY A 299 -10.48 -21.77 -14.96
C GLY A 299 -9.06 -21.52 -14.45
N LYS A 300 -8.67 -20.24 -14.32
CA LYS A 300 -7.34 -19.83 -13.84
C LYS A 300 -7.20 -19.89 -12.32
N ILE A 301 -8.29 -19.72 -11.62
CA ILE A 301 -8.39 -19.81 -10.15
C ILE A 301 -9.69 -20.50 -9.77
N SER A 302 -9.72 -21.11 -8.58
CA SER A 302 -10.95 -21.67 -8.03
C SER A 302 -11.89 -20.59 -7.49
N ASN A 303 -13.17 -20.87 -7.50
CA ASN A 303 -14.19 -20.01 -6.89
C ASN A 303 -14.18 -20.25 -5.35
N GLN A 304 -13.21 -19.65 -4.66
CA GLN A 304 -13.11 -19.69 -3.19
C GLN A 304 -13.50 -18.35 -2.59
#